data_ee4918b09d520869ae00a44d950fc53f
#
_entry.id   ee4918b09d520869ae00a44d950fc53f
#
_cell.length_a   1.000
_cell.length_b   1.000
_cell.length_c   1.000
_cell.angle_alpha   90.00
_cell.angle_beta   90.00
_cell.angle_gamma   90.00
#
_symmetry.space_group_name_H-M   'P 1'
#
loop_
_entity.id
_entity.type
_entity.pdbx_description
1 polymer ?
#
loop_
_entity_poly.entity_id
_entity_poly.type
_entity_poly.pdbx_seq_one_letter_code
_entity_poly.pdbx_strand_id
1 'polypeptide(L)'
;NHTATHLLHEALRFVLGTHVQQKGSMVSDKYLRFDFSHFSKLSEQEIDQIQVFVNQKIIDQLPIEENRSAIYKDCIDQGVIALFGEKYGETVRLVKFGNSHELCGGTHVSNTSQIRAFIITSESAISTGIRRIEAISGSEAISFLINQSKTLKKVNSLLSNDKDPLEAINKIKNQSIAVHKKLEKTNNELSSFYIKELKLKAELVEGVNFCKYELSCEPSLLKNLAFNTGKEIDDLFLVLTTKFDGKAYVVCYISKNLVESKQLNANLIVKKLGKHIEGSGGGQPFFASASGNN
;
A
#
# COMPACT_ATOMS: atom_id res chain seq x y z
N ASN A 1 -16.54 -24.01 -9.95
CA ASN A 1 -16.80 -22.99 -8.90
C ASN A 1 -17.99 -23.35 -8.01
N HIS A 2 -19.12 -23.92 -8.53
CA HIS A 2 -20.31 -24.18 -7.71
C HIS A 2 -20.05 -25.21 -6.59
N THR A 3 -19.46 -26.35 -6.90
CA THR A 3 -19.10 -27.33 -5.87
C THR A 3 -18.10 -26.77 -4.86
N ALA A 4 -17.16 -25.94 -5.31
CA ALA A 4 -16.23 -25.24 -4.42
C ALA A 4 -16.96 -24.30 -3.44
N THR A 5 -18.10 -23.71 -3.83
CA THR A 5 -18.94 -22.88 -2.95
C THR A 5 -19.55 -23.71 -1.81
N HIS A 6 -20.00 -24.92 -2.07
CA HIS A 6 -20.50 -25.83 -1.02
C HIS A 6 -19.39 -26.22 -0.03
N LEU A 7 -18.21 -26.58 -0.55
CA LEU A 7 -17.05 -26.87 0.31
C LEU A 7 -16.60 -25.66 1.13
N LEU A 8 -16.66 -24.47 0.54
CA LEU A 8 -16.37 -23.20 1.25
C LEU A 8 -17.37 -22.96 2.39
N HIS A 9 -18.67 -23.20 2.16
CA HIS A 9 -19.69 -23.05 3.18
C HIS A 9 -19.44 -24.01 4.35
N GLU A 10 -19.14 -25.29 4.07
CA GLU A 10 -18.74 -26.27 5.09
C GLU A 10 -17.50 -25.79 5.87
N ALA A 11 -16.46 -25.33 5.16
CA ALA A 11 -15.22 -24.84 5.76
C ALA A 11 -15.46 -23.65 6.69
N LEU A 12 -16.27 -22.67 6.25
CA LEU A 12 -16.63 -21.51 7.05
C LEU A 12 -17.36 -21.89 8.34
N ARG A 13 -18.31 -22.83 8.26
CA ARG A 13 -19.02 -23.34 9.44
C ARG A 13 -18.12 -24.13 10.37
N PHE A 14 -17.16 -24.87 9.82
CA PHE A 14 -16.18 -25.64 10.61
C PHE A 14 -15.21 -24.71 11.37
N VAL A 15 -14.68 -23.68 10.71
CA VAL A 15 -13.65 -22.80 11.28
C VAL A 15 -14.26 -21.70 12.16
N LEU A 16 -15.35 -21.06 11.70
CA LEU A 16 -15.92 -19.90 12.36
C LEU A 16 -17.11 -20.25 13.29
N GLY A 17 -17.74 -21.39 13.06
CA GLY A 17 -18.86 -21.85 13.85
C GLY A 17 -20.18 -21.94 13.08
N THR A 18 -21.16 -22.62 13.69
CA THR A 18 -22.47 -22.95 13.08
C THR A 18 -23.37 -21.76 12.85
N HIS A 19 -23.05 -20.56 13.39
CA HIS A 19 -23.77 -19.32 13.15
C HIS A 19 -23.60 -18.79 11.71
N VAL A 20 -22.59 -19.30 11.00
CA VAL A 20 -22.36 -18.96 9.59
C VAL A 20 -23.53 -19.47 8.73
N GLN A 21 -24.20 -18.54 8.07
CA GLN A 21 -25.30 -18.78 7.13
C GLN A 21 -25.02 -18.03 5.84
N GLN A 22 -25.30 -18.65 4.69
CA GLN A 22 -25.25 -17.96 3.42
C GLN A 22 -26.29 -16.84 3.37
N LYS A 23 -25.85 -15.63 3.00
CA LYS A 23 -26.69 -14.46 2.75
C LYS A 23 -26.78 -14.10 1.27
N GLY A 24 -25.87 -14.61 0.47
CA GLY A 24 -25.87 -14.49 -0.97
C GLY A 24 -24.71 -15.29 -1.56
N SER A 25 -24.81 -15.63 -2.82
CA SER A 25 -23.71 -16.24 -3.57
C SER A 25 -23.79 -15.88 -5.04
N MET A 26 -22.64 -15.88 -5.69
CA MET A 26 -22.53 -15.78 -7.14
C MET A 26 -21.47 -16.76 -7.60
N VAL A 27 -21.81 -17.51 -8.64
CA VAL A 27 -20.90 -18.48 -9.26
C VAL A 27 -20.80 -18.17 -10.75
N SER A 28 -19.59 -17.93 -11.22
CA SER A 28 -19.26 -17.75 -12.63
C SER A 28 -18.24 -18.81 -13.09
N ASP A 29 -17.87 -18.76 -14.35
CA ASP A 29 -16.78 -19.57 -14.90
C ASP A 29 -15.41 -19.16 -14.33
N LYS A 30 -15.21 -17.88 -14.00
CA LYS A 30 -13.92 -17.32 -13.55
C LYS A 30 -13.74 -17.36 -12.04
N TYR A 31 -14.76 -17.02 -11.26
CA TYR A 31 -14.67 -16.89 -9.81
C TYR A 31 -15.99 -17.24 -9.13
N LEU A 32 -15.95 -17.39 -7.84
CA LEU A 32 -17.11 -17.47 -6.97
C LEU A 32 -17.07 -16.37 -5.93
N ARG A 33 -18.24 -15.98 -5.45
CA ARG A 33 -18.44 -15.03 -4.37
C ARG A 33 -19.43 -15.62 -3.37
N PHE A 34 -19.11 -15.51 -2.09
CA PHE A 34 -19.92 -16.04 -1.02
C PHE A 34 -20.10 -15.00 0.08
N ASP A 35 -21.34 -14.58 0.33
CA ASP A 35 -21.72 -13.64 1.35
C ASP A 35 -22.32 -14.41 2.53
N PHE A 36 -21.84 -14.17 3.74
CA PHE A 36 -22.23 -14.95 4.93
C PHE A 36 -22.31 -14.11 6.19
N SER A 37 -23.09 -14.61 7.16
CA SER A 37 -23.20 -13.97 8.47
C SER A 37 -21.95 -14.19 9.31
N HIS A 38 -21.26 -13.09 9.64
CA HIS A 38 -20.17 -13.07 10.60
C HIS A 38 -19.87 -11.64 11.03
N PHE A 39 -19.55 -11.41 12.32
CA PHE A 39 -19.47 -10.05 12.87
C PHE A 39 -18.08 -9.43 12.79
N SER A 40 -17.02 -10.23 12.78
CA SER A 40 -15.64 -9.75 12.78
C SER A 40 -14.96 -9.96 11.42
N LYS A 41 -13.89 -9.20 11.16
CA LYS A 41 -12.97 -9.48 10.07
C LYS A 41 -12.28 -10.82 10.34
N LEU A 42 -12.14 -11.65 9.30
CA LEU A 42 -11.37 -12.89 9.41
C LEU A 42 -9.89 -12.55 9.55
N SER A 43 -9.23 -13.27 10.45
CA SER A 43 -7.77 -13.25 10.57
C SER A 43 -7.13 -14.00 9.39
N GLU A 44 -5.87 -13.71 9.11
CA GLU A 44 -5.09 -14.47 8.11
C GLU A 44 -5.07 -15.96 8.42
N GLN A 45 -4.97 -16.31 9.71
CA GLN A 45 -4.97 -17.71 10.14
C GLN A 45 -6.31 -18.40 9.86
N GLU A 46 -7.44 -17.74 10.07
CA GLU A 46 -8.77 -18.31 9.75
C GLU A 46 -8.94 -18.47 8.23
N ILE A 47 -8.49 -17.50 7.43
CA ILE A 47 -8.51 -17.59 5.95
C ILE A 47 -7.68 -18.78 5.47
N ASP A 48 -6.47 -18.94 6.02
CA ASP A 48 -5.60 -20.08 5.70
C ASP A 48 -6.24 -21.41 6.08
N GLN A 49 -6.83 -21.52 7.27
CA GLN A 49 -7.52 -22.74 7.71
C GLN A 49 -8.69 -23.09 6.79
N ILE A 50 -9.51 -22.12 6.39
CA ILE A 50 -10.62 -22.32 5.46
C ILE A 50 -10.09 -22.80 4.10
N GLN A 51 -9.07 -22.16 3.57
CA GLN A 51 -8.49 -22.53 2.28
C GLN A 51 -7.85 -23.91 2.32
N VAL A 52 -7.14 -24.26 3.38
CA VAL A 52 -6.57 -25.60 3.59
C VAL A 52 -7.68 -26.63 3.69
N PHE A 53 -8.76 -26.37 4.44
CA PHE A 53 -9.90 -27.28 4.57
C PHE A 53 -10.52 -27.61 3.21
N VAL A 54 -10.81 -26.58 2.39
CA VAL A 54 -11.42 -26.79 1.05
C VAL A 54 -10.47 -27.60 0.15
N ASN A 55 -9.18 -27.25 0.12
CA ASN A 55 -8.21 -27.98 -0.69
C ASN A 55 -8.02 -29.43 -0.21
N GLN A 56 -8.12 -29.69 1.11
CA GLN A 56 -8.09 -31.05 1.61
C GLN A 56 -9.29 -31.88 1.10
N LYS A 57 -10.50 -31.30 1.10
CA LYS A 57 -11.69 -31.97 0.52
C LYS A 57 -11.55 -32.24 -0.99
N ILE A 58 -10.79 -31.40 -1.70
CA ILE A 58 -10.45 -31.66 -3.11
C ILE A 58 -9.50 -32.84 -3.24
N ILE A 59 -8.49 -32.92 -2.37
CA ILE A 59 -7.50 -34.00 -2.33
C ILE A 59 -8.16 -35.31 -1.91
N ASP A 60 -9.15 -35.29 -1.03
CA ASP A 60 -9.89 -36.47 -0.54
C ASP A 60 -10.75 -37.14 -1.62
N GLN A 61 -10.89 -36.51 -2.79
CA GLN A 61 -11.60 -37.08 -3.97
C GLN A 61 -13.01 -37.55 -3.65
N LEU A 62 -13.77 -36.73 -2.93
CA LEU A 62 -15.13 -37.09 -2.51
C LEU A 62 -16.07 -37.18 -3.72
N PRO A 63 -16.77 -38.33 -3.90
CA PRO A 63 -17.79 -38.44 -4.94
C PRO A 63 -19.03 -37.62 -4.60
N ILE A 64 -19.77 -37.19 -5.62
CA ILE A 64 -21.10 -36.63 -5.41
C ILE A 64 -22.05 -37.74 -4.98
N GLU A 65 -22.80 -37.51 -3.94
CA GLU A 65 -23.97 -38.26 -3.57
C GLU A 65 -25.19 -37.37 -3.79
N GLU A 66 -26.13 -37.75 -4.64
CA GLU A 66 -27.32 -36.94 -4.90
C GLU A 66 -28.61 -37.76 -4.77
N ASN A 67 -29.64 -37.11 -4.18
CA ASN A 67 -31.00 -37.60 -4.21
C ASN A 67 -31.92 -36.54 -4.83
N ARG A 68 -32.48 -36.81 -5.99
CA ARG A 68 -33.31 -35.86 -6.75
C ARG A 68 -34.76 -35.81 -6.32
N SER A 69 -35.17 -36.69 -5.43
CA SER A 69 -36.55 -36.82 -4.95
C SER A 69 -36.57 -36.96 -3.42
N ALA A 70 -35.67 -36.29 -2.74
CA ALA A 70 -35.65 -36.25 -1.27
C ALA A 70 -36.88 -35.49 -0.76
N ILE A 71 -37.47 -35.95 0.34
CA ILE A 71 -38.57 -35.24 0.98
C ILE A 71 -38.00 -34.05 1.76
N TYR A 72 -38.51 -32.85 1.49
CA TYR A 72 -37.98 -31.61 2.09
C TYR A 72 -37.97 -31.65 3.64
N LYS A 73 -39.06 -32.08 4.23
CA LYS A 73 -39.21 -32.18 5.68
C LYS A 73 -38.15 -33.10 6.31
N ASP A 74 -37.94 -34.28 5.70
CA ASP A 74 -36.93 -35.24 6.19
C ASP A 74 -35.50 -34.67 6.10
N CYS A 75 -35.20 -33.89 5.05
CA CYS A 75 -33.91 -33.21 4.90
C CYS A 75 -33.70 -32.20 6.01
N ILE A 76 -34.69 -31.37 6.32
CA ILE A 76 -34.57 -30.36 7.39
C ILE A 76 -34.43 -31.02 8.75
N ASP A 77 -35.20 -32.07 9.05
CA ASP A 77 -35.10 -32.83 10.29
C ASP A 77 -33.71 -33.48 10.48
N GLN A 78 -32.99 -33.79 9.38
CA GLN A 78 -31.63 -34.30 9.36
C GLN A 78 -30.56 -33.20 9.38
N GLY A 79 -30.94 -31.90 9.45
CA GLY A 79 -30.02 -30.78 9.52
C GLY A 79 -29.37 -30.42 8.17
N VAL A 80 -29.96 -30.85 7.05
CA VAL A 80 -29.53 -30.42 5.71
C VAL A 80 -29.69 -28.92 5.55
N ILE A 81 -28.68 -28.28 4.98
CA ILE A 81 -28.69 -26.82 4.79
C ILE A 81 -29.62 -26.49 3.60
N ALA A 82 -30.63 -25.66 3.91
CA ALA A 82 -31.48 -25.04 2.90
C ALA A 82 -31.14 -23.57 2.76
N LEU A 83 -31.10 -23.05 1.52
CA LEU A 83 -30.81 -21.64 1.28
C LEU A 83 -31.95 -20.78 1.77
N PHE A 84 -31.60 -19.70 2.47
CA PHE A 84 -32.56 -18.75 3.01
C PHE A 84 -33.29 -18.00 1.88
N GLY A 85 -34.62 -17.97 1.93
CA GLY A 85 -35.45 -17.22 0.99
C GLY A 85 -35.88 -17.99 -0.25
N GLU A 86 -35.42 -19.24 -0.46
CA GLU A 86 -35.94 -20.11 -1.52
C GLU A 86 -37.25 -20.80 -1.10
N LYS A 87 -38.14 -20.95 -2.07
CA LYS A 87 -39.38 -21.72 -1.87
C LYS A 87 -39.16 -23.13 -2.36
N TYR A 88 -39.18 -24.08 -1.45
CA TYR A 88 -39.00 -25.48 -1.75
C TYR A 88 -40.37 -26.19 -1.90
N GLY A 89 -40.46 -27.13 -2.84
CA GLY A 89 -41.59 -28.03 -2.95
C GLY A 89 -41.51 -29.18 -1.94
N GLU A 90 -42.47 -30.12 -1.99
CA GLU A 90 -42.45 -31.30 -1.12
C GLU A 90 -41.26 -32.22 -1.40
N THR A 91 -40.80 -32.24 -2.66
CA THR A 91 -39.59 -32.96 -3.09
C THR A 91 -38.53 -32.02 -3.54
N VAL A 92 -37.29 -32.30 -3.15
CA VAL A 92 -36.11 -31.45 -3.37
C VAL A 92 -34.91 -32.26 -3.83
N ARG A 93 -33.93 -31.61 -4.46
CA ARG A 93 -32.66 -32.23 -4.77
C ARG A 93 -31.66 -31.99 -3.65
N LEU A 94 -31.25 -33.08 -3.00
CA LEU A 94 -30.16 -33.09 -2.01
C LEU A 94 -28.83 -33.39 -2.73
N VAL A 95 -27.82 -32.58 -2.48
CA VAL A 95 -26.44 -32.78 -2.94
C VAL A 95 -25.52 -32.90 -1.74
N LYS A 96 -24.65 -33.89 -1.78
CA LYS A 96 -23.71 -34.20 -0.69
C LYS A 96 -22.32 -34.43 -1.24
N PHE A 97 -21.32 -33.86 -0.54
CA PHE A 97 -19.89 -34.15 -0.69
C PHE A 97 -19.29 -34.35 0.69
N GLY A 98 -19.13 -35.60 1.11
CA GLY A 98 -18.68 -35.87 2.50
C GLY A 98 -19.67 -35.35 3.53
N ASN A 99 -19.25 -34.36 4.35
CA ASN A 99 -20.10 -33.73 5.35
C ASN A 99 -20.86 -32.47 4.87
N SER A 100 -20.60 -32.01 3.65
CA SER A 100 -21.36 -30.92 3.05
C SER A 100 -22.68 -31.47 2.51
N HIS A 101 -23.79 -31.11 3.14
CA HIS A 101 -25.14 -31.55 2.78
C HIS A 101 -26.03 -30.35 2.53
N GLU A 102 -26.41 -30.10 1.28
CA GLU A 102 -27.19 -28.90 0.92
C GLU A 102 -28.29 -29.23 -0.09
N LEU A 103 -29.41 -28.51 0.03
CA LEU A 103 -30.44 -28.50 -1.00
C LEU A 103 -30.00 -27.62 -2.16
N CYS A 104 -29.76 -28.19 -3.34
CA CYS A 104 -29.23 -27.47 -4.46
C CYS A 104 -29.70 -27.98 -5.83
N GLY A 105 -30.24 -27.05 -6.65
CA GLY A 105 -30.66 -27.32 -8.02
C GLY A 105 -29.56 -27.18 -9.08
N GLY A 106 -28.37 -26.71 -8.70
CA GLY A 106 -27.30 -26.37 -9.64
C GLY A 106 -26.47 -27.55 -10.15
N THR A 107 -25.56 -27.28 -11.06
CA THR A 107 -24.64 -28.27 -11.63
C THR A 107 -23.41 -28.45 -10.78
N HIS A 108 -22.98 -29.68 -10.59
CA HIS A 108 -21.85 -30.06 -9.78
C HIS A 108 -20.90 -31.01 -10.52
N VAL A 109 -19.64 -31.02 -10.06
CA VAL A 109 -18.67 -32.04 -10.48
C VAL A 109 -19.06 -33.42 -9.92
N SER A 110 -18.68 -34.50 -10.59
CA SER A 110 -18.93 -35.85 -10.08
C SER A 110 -18.00 -36.26 -8.94
N ASN A 111 -16.86 -35.57 -8.81
CA ASN A 111 -15.86 -35.81 -7.76
C ASN A 111 -15.15 -34.51 -7.46
N THR A 112 -14.86 -34.24 -6.17
CA THR A 112 -14.20 -32.98 -5.74
C THR A 112 -12.82 -32.77 -6.35
N SER A 113 -12.10 -33.84 -6.73
CA SER A 113 -10.80 -33.74 -7.41
C SER A 113 -10.86 -32.97 -8.72
N GLN A 114 -12.02 -32.89 -9.38
CA GLN A 114 -12.21 -32.13 -10.62
C GLN A 114 -12.14 -30.61 -10.40
N ILE A 115 -12.30 -30.15 -9.17
CA ILE A 115 -12.07 -28.73 -8.78
C ILE A 115 -10.59 -28.38 -8.91
N ARG A 116 -9.66 -29.31 -8.70
CA ARG A 116 -8.20 -29.21 -8.82
C ARG A 116 -7.54 -28.35 -7.75
N ALA A 117 -7.94 -27.09 -7.61
CA ALA A 117 -7.39 -26.15 -6.62
C ALA A 117 -8.45 -25.10 -6.26
N PHE A 118 -8.34 -24.56 -5.07
CA PHE A 118 -9.18 -23.47 -4.55
C PHE A 118 -8.32 -22.43 -3.86
N ILE A 119 -8.53 -21.14 -4.16
CA ILE A 119 -7.79 -20.02 -3.59
C ILE A 119 -8.77 -18.91 -3.24
N ILE A 120 -8.70 -18.42 -2.00
CA ILE A 120 -9.39 -17.22 -1.57
C ILE A 120 -8.60 -16.01 -2.07
N THR A 121 -9.24 -15.12 -2.82
CA THR A 121 -8.60 -13.92 -3.38
C THR A 121 -8.87 -12.67 -2.58
N SER A 122 -10.02 -12.60 -1.91
CA SER A 122 -10.36 -11.46 -1.05
C SER A 122 -11.35 -11.84 0.06
N GLU A 123 -11.30 -11.08 1.16
CA GLU A 123 -12.27 -11.09 2.25
C GLU A 123 -12.60 -9.65 2.62
N SER A 124 -13.91 -9.32 2.69
CA SER A 124 -14.35 -7.94 2.95
C SER A 124 -15.70 -7.88 3.68
N ALA A 125 -15.99 -6.73 4.29
CA ALA A 125 -17.31 -6.44 4.84
C ALA A 125 -18.25 -5.94 3.73
N ILE A 126 -19.51 -6.40 3.75
CA ILE A 126 -20.58 -5.90 2.89
C ILE A 126 -21.50 -4.96 3.65
N SER A 127 -21.90 -5.39 4.83
CA SER A 127 -22.74 -4.64 5.77
C SER A 127 -22.48 -5.13 7.19
N THR A 128 -23.13 -4.51 8.16
CA THR A 128 -23.02 -4.95 9.55
C THR A 128 -23.42 -6.41 9.69
N GLY A 129 -22.51 -7.25 10.18
CA GLY A 129 -22.75 -8.67 10.40
C GLY A 129 -22.75 -9.53 9.13
N ILE A 130 -22.38 -8.98 7.96
CA ILE A 130 -22.25 -9.74 6.69
C ILE A 130 -20.84 -9.55 6.11
N ARG A 131 -20.17 -10.67 5.91
CA ARG A 131 -18.85 -10.75 5.28
C ARG A 131 -18.95 -11.39 3.90
N ARG A 132 -18.00 -11.07 3.05
CA ARG A 132 -17.85 -11.61 1.68
C ARG A 132 -16.50 -12.26 1.52
N ILE A 133 -16.49 -13.46 0.96
CA ILE A 133 -15.30 -14.09 0.39
C ILE A 133 -15.46 -14.15 -1.12
N GLU A 134 -14.39 -13.80 -1.83
CA GLU A 134 -14.22 -14.09 -3.24
C GLU A 134 -13.13 -15.14 -3.40
N ALA A 135 -13.34 -16.11 -4.27
CA ALA A 135 -12.40 -17.19 -4.49
C ALA A 135 -12.42 -17.65 -5.94
N ILE A 136 -11.34 -18.28 -6.34
CA ILE A 136 -11.15 -18.91 -7.66
C ILE A 136 -10.87 -20.38 -7.48
N SER A 137 -11.26 -21.18 -8.46
CA SER A 137 -10.96 -22.62 -8.48
C SER A 137 -10.56 -23.11 -9.88
N GLY A 138 -10.12 -24.34 -9.98
CA GLY A 138 -9.77 -24.96 -11.26
C GLY A 138 -8.58 -24.33 -11.96
N SER A 139 -8.72 -24.14 -13.27
CA SER A 139 -7.67 -23.55 -14.11
C SER A 139 -7.30 -22.14 -13.69
N GLU A 140 -8.26 -21.34 -13.23
CA GLU A 140 -8.00 -19.97 -12.76
C GLU A 140 -7.10 -19.98 -11.51
N ALA A 141 -7.37 -20.86 -10.55
CA ALA A 141 -6.53 -21.01 -9.36
C ALA A 141 -5.10 -21.45 -9.71
N ILE A 142 -4.96 -22.42 -10.60
CA ILE A 142 -3.65 -22.90 -11.06
C ILE A 142 -2.89 -21.78 -11.78
N SER A 143 -3.56 -21.06 -12.69
CA SER A 143 -2.97 -19.94 -13.42
C SER A 143 -2.51 -18.81 -12.47
N PHE A 144 -3.30 -18.52 -11.45
CA PHE A 144 -2.94 -17.58 -10.39
C PHE A 144 -1.67 -18.00 -9.66
N LEU A 145 -1.58 -19.27 -9.21
CA LEU A 145 -0.38 -19.80 -8.53
C LEU A 145 0.88 -19.73 -9.41
N ILE A 146 0.74 -20.09 -10.69
CA ILE A 146 1.86 -20.01 -11.65
C ILE A 146 2.33 -18.56 -11.79
N ASN A 147 1.41 -17.60 -11.90
CA ASN A 147 1.77 -16.20 -12.02
C ASN A 147 2.42 -15.65 -10.74
N GLN A 148 1.93 -16.02 -9.55
CA GLN A 148 2.57 -15.68 -8.28
C GLN A 148 4.00 -16.24 -8.20
N SER A 149 4.19 -17.51 -8.58
CA SER A 149 5.52 -18.12 -8.63
C SER A 149 6.48 -17.39 -9.58
N LYS A 150 5.98 -17.00 -10.77
CA LYS A 150 6.78 -16.21 -11.74
C LYS A 150 7.17 -14.84 -11.17
N THR A 151 6.23 -14.16 -10.48
CA THR A 151 6.48 -12.87 -9.86
C THR A 151 7.53 -12.99 -8.76
N LEU A 152 7.40 -13.99 -7.89
CA LEU A 152 8.38 -14.25 -6.83
C LEU A 152 9.77 -14.53 -7.40
N LYS A 153 9.87 -15.32 -8.48
CA LYS A 153 11.16 -15.55 -9.17
C LYS A 153 11.79 -14.27 -9.69
N LYS A 154 10.98 -13.35 -10.26
CA LYS A 154 11.47 -12.02 -10.70
C LYS A 154 11.96 -11.18 -9.53
N VAL A 155 11.21 -11.15 -8.43
CA VAL A 155 11.64 -10.45 -7.21
C VAL A 155 12.98 -11.00 -6.70
N ASN A 156 13.11 -12.32 -6.63
CA ASN A 156 14.37 -12.97 -6.19
C ASN A 156 15.54 -12.61 -7.13
N SER A 157 15.32 -12.54 -8.43
CA SER A 157 16.38 -12.16 -9.37
C SER A 157 16.83 -10.70 -9.18
N LEU A 158 15.92 -9.79 -8.83
CA LEU A 158 16.27 -8.39 -8.54
C LEU A 158 17.03 -8.25 -7.21
N LEU A 159 16.81 -9.15 -6.27
CA LEU A 159 17.47 -9.19 -4.97
C LEU A 159 18.78 -10.01 -4.97
N SER A 160 19.41 -10.20 -6.15
CA SER A 160 20.69 -10.92 -6.31
C SER A 160 20.61 -12.39 -5.89
N ASN A 161 19.44 -13.03 -6.03
CA ASN A 161 19.17 -14.44 -5.69
C ASN A 161 19.47 -14.80 -4.22
N ASP A 162 19.31 -13.86 -3.30
CA ASP A 162 19.37 -14.17 -1.88
C ASP A 162 18.33 -15.26 -1.54
N LYS A 163 18.70 -16.17 -0.64
CA LYS A 163 17.86 -17.32 -0.27
C LYS A 163 16.52 -16.88 0.35
N ASP A 164 16.53 -15.75 1.06
CA ASP A 164 15.36 -15.14 1.67
C ASP A 164 15.12 -13.70 1.13
N PRO A 165 14.14 -13.51 0.24
CA PRO A 165 13.81 -12.19 -0.31
C PRO A 165 13.34 -11.19 0.76
N LEU A 166 12.71 -11.65 1.85
CA LEU A 166 12.25 -10.77 2.92
C LEU A 166 13.43 -10.20 3.71
N GLU A 167 14.42 -11.04 4.00
CA GLU A 167 15.66 -10.61 4.65
C GLU A 167 16.44 -9.62 3.76
N ALA A 168 16.54 -9.91 2.46
CA ALA A 168 17.19 -9.02 1.49
C ALA A 168 16.52 -7.64 1.42
N ILE A 169 15.18 -7.58 1.37
CA ILE A 169 14.41 -6.33 1.37
C ILE A 169 14.64 -5.56 2.68
N ASN A 170 14.60 -6.23 3.82
CA ASN A 170 14.86 -5.60 5.11
C ASN A 170 16.28 -5.02 5.21
N LYS A 171 17.28 -5.71 4.67
CA LYS A 171 18.67 -5.24 4.60
C LYS A 171 18.78 -3.96 3.74
N ILE A 172 18.18 -3.95 2.54
CA ILE A 172 18.15 -2.77 1.67
C ILE A 172 17.45 -1.59 2.36
N LYS A 173 16.31 -1.82 3.00
CA LYS A 173 15.58 -0.81 3.77
C LYS A 173 16.44 -0.20 4.89
N ASN A 174 17.11 -1.04 5.66
CA ASN A 174 17.97 -0.59 6.74
C ASN A 174 19.22 0.16 6.23
N GLN A 175 19.81 -0.29 5.13
CA GLN A 175 20.90 0.42 4.46
C GLN A 175 20.46 1.81 3.96
N SER A 176 19.27 1.92 3.34
CA SER A 176 18.71 3.19 2.89
C SER A 176 18.55 4.18 4.06
N ILE A 177 17.98 3.73 5.19
CA ILE A 177 17.83 4.55 6.40
C ILE A 177 19.20 5.00 6.92
N ALA A 178 20.19 4.12 6.96
CA ALA A 178 21.54 4.45 7.43
C ALA A 178 22.24 5.49 6.53
N VAL A 179 22.09 5.34 5.20
CA VAL A 179 22.62 6.30 4.22
C VAL A 179 21.97 7.67 4.38
N HIS A 180 20.64 7.73 4.54
CA HIS A 180 19.94 8.99 4.79
C HIS A 180 20.44 9.69 6.07
N LYS A 181 20.57 8.98 7.18
CA LYS A 181 21.12 9.54 8.42
C LYS A 181 22.56 10.06 8.26
N LYS A 182 23.39 9.33 7.52
CA LYS A 182 24.76 9.75 7.24
C LYS A 182 24.79 11.03 6.39
N LEU A 183 23.95 11.10 5.37
CA LEU A 183 23.80 12.27 4.51
C LEU A 183 23.35 13.50 5.30
N GLU A 184 22.34 13.37 6.17
CA GLU A 184 21.89 14.46 7.05
C GLU A 184 23.00 14.95 7.98
N LYS A 185 23.76 14.02 8.60
CA LYS A 185 24.89 14.37 9.45
C LYS A 185 25.96 15.15 8.68
N THR A 186 26.34 14.66 7.50
CA THR A 186 27.33 15.31 6.63
C THR A 186 26.85 16.70 6.19
N ASN A 187 25.58 16.84 5.83
CA ASN A 187 24.99 18.13 5.47
C ASN A 187 24.98 19.11 6.64
N ASN A 188 24.75 18.65 7.87
CA ASN A 188 24.82 19.49 9.06
C ASN A 188 26.25 19.95 9.38
N GLU A 189 27.23 19.07 9.25
CA GLU A 189 28.65 19.39 9.40
C GLU A 189 29.10 20.43 8.36
N LEU A 190 28.72 20.21 7.09
CA LEU A 190 28.97 21.14 6.00
C LEU A 190 28.30 22.50 6.21
N SER A 191 27.04 22.49 6.67
CA SER A 191 26.32 23.72 7.03
C SER A 191 27.07 24.51 8.13
N SER A 192 27.53 23.82 9.17
CA SER A 192 28.29 24.46 10.26
C SER A 192 29.60 25.07 9.78
N PHE A 193 30.26 24.45 8.83
CA PHE A 193 31.47 25.00 8.19
C PHE A 193 31.13 26.28 7.40
N TYR A 194 30.13 26.22 6.53
CA TYR A 194 29.72 27.41 5.74
C TYR A 194 29.21 28.54 6.58
N ILE A 195 28.49 28.32 7.69
CA ILE A 195 28.05 29.38 8.60
C ILE A 195 29.26 30.14 9.16
N LYS A 196 30.34 29.47 9.55
CA LYS A 196 31.56 30.12 10.01
C LYS A 196 32.20 30.98 8.92
N GLU A 197 32.24 30.46 7.68
CA GLU A 197 32.74 31.22 6.53
C GLU A 197 31.90 32.46 6.24
N LEU A 198 30.58 32.33 6.24
CA LEU A 198 29.62 33.40 6.00
C LEU A 198 29.74 34.49 7.08
N LYS A 199 29.96 34.12 8.35
CA LYS A 199 30.25 35.07 9.43
C LYS A 199 31.50 35.91 9.18
N LEU A 200 32.55 35.28 8.66
CA LEU A 200 33.82 36.01 8.38
C LEU A 200 33.71 36.91 7.13
N LYS A 201 32.78 36.59 6.20
CA LYS A 201 32.57 37.33 4.96
C LYS A 201 31.43 38.34 5.02
N ALA A 202 30.69 38.38 6.12
CA ALA A 202 29.64 39.38 6.31
C ALA A 202 30.28 40.75 6.56
N GLU A 203 29.91 41.74 5.77
CA GLU A 203 30.37 43.12 5.84
C GLU A 203 29.28 44.00 6.43
N LEU A 204 29.63 44.87 7.37
CA LEU A 204 28.67 45.81 7.93
C LEU A 204 28.54 47.02 7.00
N VAL A 205 27.40 47.15 6.33
CA VAL A 205 27.08 48.22 5.40
C VAL A 205 25.83 48.95 5.92
N GLU A 206 25.95 50.22 6.31
CA GLU A 206 24.85 51.08 6.82
C GLU A 206 24.02 50.42 7.95
N GLY A 207 24.69 49.66 8.83
CA GLY A 207 24.03 48.97 9.94
C GLY A 207 23.35 47.65 9.55
N VAL A 208 23.65 47.11 8.37
CA VAL A 208 23.17 45.82 7.88
C VAL A 208 24.36 44.87 7.67
N ASN A 209 24.33 43.69 8.23
CA ASN A 209 25.28 42.63 7.95
C ASN A 209 24.97 42.02 6.58
N PHE A 210 25.66 42.50 5.54
CA PHE A 210 25.47 42.02 4.18
C PHE A 210 26.45 40.90 3.83
N CYS A 211 25.96 39.82 3.27
CA CYS A 211 26.81 38.75 2.76
C CYS A 211 26.25 38.21 1.44
N LYS A 212 27.08 38.13 0.41
CA LYS A 212 26.83 37.35 -0.79
C LYS A 212 27.86 36.24 -0.92
N TYR A 213 27.41 35.05 -1.26
CA TYR A 213 28.33 33.92 -1.37
C TYR A 213 27.85 32.89 -2.41
N GLU A 214 28.79 32.41 -3.22
CA GLU A 214 28.55 31.33 -4.16
C GLU A 214 29.05 30.02 -3.55
N LEU A 215 28.20 29.00 -3.61
CA LEU A 215 28.44 27.67 -3.05
C LEU A 215 28.43 26.62 -4.16
N SER A 216 29.20 25.55 -3.97
CA SER A 216 29.12 24.35 -4.80
C SER A 216 28.38 23.27 -4.01
N CYS A 217 27.05 23.34 -3.96
CA CYS A 217 26.24 22.40 -3.18
C CYS A 217 24.85 22.20 -3.79
N GLU A 218 24.15 21.19 -3.30
CA GLU A 218 22.76 20.94 -3.66
C GLU A 218 21.85 22.12 -3.21
N PRO A 219 20.86 22.53 -4.04
CA PRO A 219 19.97 23.65 -3.73
C PRO A 219 19.20 23.55 -2.42
N SER A 220 18.89 22.34 -1.97
CA SER A 220 18.23 22.05 -0.69
C SER A 220 19.02 22.59 0.52
N LEU A 221 20.36 22.57 0.41
CA LEU A 221 21.24 23.06 1.46
C LEU A 221 21.19 24.59 1.60
N LEU A 222 21.01 25.36 0.51
CA LEU A 222 20.97 26.82 0.53
C LEU A 222 19.90 27.36 1.46
N LYS A 223 18.71 26.76 1.44
CA LYS A 223 17.60 27.18 2.30
C LYS A 223 17.94 26.98 3.78
N ASN A 224 18.41 25.79 4.11
CA ASN A 224 18.78 25.46 5.50
C ASN A 224 19.93 26.34 6.00
N LEU A 225 20.93 26.58 5.14
CA LEU A 225 22.05 27.43 5.43
C LEU A 225 21.63 28.90 5.68
N ALA A 226 20.74 29.43 4.83
CA ALA A 226 20.24 30.80 4.98
C ALA A 226 19.50 31.01 6.32
N PHE A 227 18.60 30.07 6.69
CA PHE A 227 17.90 30.18 7.97
C PHE A 227 18.82 29.97 9.18
N ASN A 228 19.76 29.05 9.10
CA ASN A 228 20.69 28.79 10.19
C ASN A 228 21.69 29.96 10.37
N THR A 229 22.18 30.54 9.28
CA THR A 229 23.01 31.73 9.32
C THR A 229 22.27 32.92 9.93
N GLY A 230 20.97 33.09 9.59
CA GLY A 230 20.13 34.13 10.14
C GLY A 230 19.79 33.99 11.64
N LYS A 231 20.04 32.82 12.26
CA LYS A 231 19.98 32.63 13.72
C LYS A 231 21.28 33.04 14.43
N GLU A 232 22.35 33.11 13.68
CA GLU A 232 23.71 33.32 14.21
C GLU A 232 24.24 34.73 13.95
N ILE A 233 23.60 35.49 13.04
CA ILE A 233 23.97 36.85 12.67
C ILE A 233 22.69 37.70 12.72
N ASP A 234 22.68 38.70 13.58
CA ASP A 234 21.63 39.69 13.65
C ASP A 234 21.72 40.65 12.46
N ASP A 235 20.58 41.25 12.10
CA ASP A 235 20.49 42.21 10.99
C ASP A 235 21.14 41.73 9.70
N LEU A 236 20.89 40.46 9.37
CA LEU A 236 21.48 39.79 8.21
C LEU A 236 20.68 40.04 6.92
N PHE A 237 21.40 40.48 5.88
CA PHE A 237 20.96 40.41 4.50
C PHE A 237 21.89 39.46 3.72
N LEU A 238 21.41 38.27 3.42
CA LEU A 238 22.19 37.19 2.83
C LEU A 238 21.68 36.83 1.44
N VAL A 239 22.61 36.74 0.47
CA VAL A 239 22.34 36.20 -0.86
C VAL A 239 23.28 35.02 -1.11
N LEU A 240 22.70 33.84 -1.28
CA LEU A 240 23.42 32.60 -1.61
C LEU A 240 23.09 32.16 -3.03
N THR A 241 24.11 31.74 -3.73
CA THR A 241 23.96 31.19 -5.08
C THR A 241 24.64 29.82 -5.20
N THR A 242 24.12 28.97 -6.05
CA THR A 242 24.79 27.70 -6.45
C THR A 242 24.45 27.37 -7.91
N LYS A 243 25.37 26.71 -8.55
CA LYS A 243 25.13 26.05 -9.84
C LYS A 243 25.12 24.54 -9.61
N PHE A 244 24.00 23.91 -9.90
CA PHE A 244 23.80 22.51 -9.67
C PHE A 244 23.02 21.88 -10.84
N ASP A 245 23.52 20.77 -11.36
CA ASP A 245 22.93 20.03 -12.48
C ASP A 245 22.55 20.94 -13.68
N GLY A 246 23.49 21.83 -14.05
CA GLY A 246 23.33 22.76 -15.18
C GLY A 246 22.34 23.90 -14.95
N LYS A 247 21.81 24.08 -13.75
CA LYS A 247 20.87 25.17 -13.38
C LYS A 247 21.51 26.09 -12.33
N ALA A 248 21.20 27.36 -12.41
CA ALA A 248 21.56 28.33 -11.38
C ALA A 248 20.42 28.46 -10.36
N TYR A 249 20.79 28.55 -9.10
CA TYR A 249 19.87 28.76 -7.98
C TYR A 249 20.33 29.96 -7.16
N VAL A 250 19.38 30.78 -6.74
CA VAL A 250 19.62 31.91 -5.85
C VAL A 250 18.64 31.88 -4.69
N VAL A 251 19.14 32.16 -3.50
CA VAL A 251 18.36 32.30 -2.27
C VAL A 251 18.68 33.63 -1.66
N CYS A 252 17.66 34.37 -1.24
CA CYS A 252 17.80 35.62 -0.48
C CYS A 252 17.09 35.47 0.86
N TYR A 253 17.83 35.75 1.95
CA TYR A 253 17.30 35.79 3.31
C TYR A 253 17.55 37.20 3.90
N ILE A 254 16.56 37.74 4.56
CA ILE A 254 16.62 39.05 5.24
C ILE A 254 16.04 38.90 6.64
N SER A 255 16.76 39.32 7.66
CA SER A 255 16.27 39.34 9.04
C SER A 255 14.95 40.10 9.15
N LYS A 256 13.99 39.62 9.95
CA LYS A 256 12.65 40.21 10.04
C LYS A 256 12.64 41.67 10.43
N ASN A 257 13.49 42.07 11.37
CA ASN A 257 13.68 43.48 11.79
C ASN A 257 14.14 44.36 10.62
N LEU A 258 14.98 43.90 9.69
CA LEU A 258 15.36 44.64 8.49
C LEU A 258 14.22 44.78 7.47
N VAL A 259 13.37 43.79 7.38
CA VAL A 259 12.15 43.83 6.54
C VAL A 259 11.26 44.98 7.02
N GLU A 260 11.09 45.14 8.34
CA GLU A 260 10.23 46.15 8.95
C GLU A 260 10.89 47.53 8.97
N SER A 261 12.13 47.65 9.42
CA SER A 261 12.81 48.92 9.62
C SER A 261 13.36 49.56 8.36
N LYS A 262 13.86 48.73 7.42
CA LYS A 262 14.49 49.20 6.17
C LYS A 262 13.62 48.95 4.94
N GLN A 263 12.40 48.39 5.09
CA GLN A 263 11.47 48.02 4.01
C GLN A 263 12.11 47.10 2.93
N LEU A 264 13.09 46.28 3.33
CA LEU A 264 13.75 45.34 2.43
C LEU A 264 12.83 44.19 2.14
N ASN A 265 12.87 43.66 0.92
CA ASN A 265 11.97 42.57 0.48
C ASN A 265 12.70 41.57 -0.39
N ALA A 266 12.97 40.38 0.18
CA ALA A 266 13.66 39.29 -0.50
C ALA A 266 12.93 38.84 -1.80
N ASN A 267 11.59 38.83 -1.80
CA ASN A 267 10.82 38.45 -2.98
C ASN A 267 11.05 39.37 -4.18
N LEU A 268 11.11 40.71 -3.94
CA LEU A 268 11.38 41.68 -4.99
C LEU A 268 12.80 41.54 -5.53
N ILE A 269 13.77 41.29 -4.64
CA ILE A 269 15.17 41.10 -4.99
C ILE A 269 15.34 39.83 -5.82
N VAL A 270 14.79 38.73 -5.36
CA VAL A 270 14.89 37.44 -6.07
C VAL A 270 14.18 37.46 -7.41
N LYS A 271 13.06 38.15 -7.57
CA LYS A 271 12.42 38.37 -8.88
C LYS A 271 13.30 39.14 -9.87
N LYS A 272 14.10 40.12 -9.38
CA LYS A 272 15.09 40.79 -10.22
C LYS A 272 16.25 39.87 -10.59
N LEU A 273 16.83 39.17 -9.59
CA LEU A 273 17.94 38.23 -9.81
C LEU A 273 17.52 37.06 -10.70
N GLY A 274 16.29 36.57 -10.56
CA GLY A 274 15.73 35.50 -11.39
C GLY A 274 15.73 35.79 -12.88
N LYS A 275 15.56 37.07 -13.27
CA LYS A 275 15.68 37.47 -14.69
C LYS A 275 17.09 37.31 -15.24
N HIS A 276 18.12 37.52 -14.43
CA HIS A 276 19.52 37.39 -14.85
C HIS A 276 19.95 35.94 -15.03
N ILE A 277 19.28 35.02 -14.37
CA ILE A 277 19.53 33.57 -14.51
C ILE A 277 18.55 32.90 -15.48
N GLU A 278 17.85 33.66 -16.32
CA GLU A 278 16.82 33.16 -17.25
C GLU A 278 15.80 32.24 -16.55
N GLY A 279 15.38 32.65 -15.37
CA GLY A 279 14.55 31.84 -14.49
C GLY A 279 13.44 32.62 -13.82
N SER A 280 12.77 31.96 -12.91
CA SER A 280 11.70 32.54 -12.12
C SER A 280 11.84 32.15 -10.65
N GLY A 281 11.24 32.94 -9.79
CA GLY A 281 11.23 32.67 -8.36
C GLY A 281 10.29 33.57 -7.60
N GLY A 282 10.25 33.36 -6.29
CA GLY A 282 9.39 34.13 -5.40
C GLY A 282 9.56 33.66 -3.95
N GLY A 283 8.76 34.23 -3.08
CA GLY A 283 8.78 33.91 -1.65
C GLY A 283 8.15 34.99 -0.81
N GLN A 284 8.54 35.02 0.45
CA GLN A 284 8.11 36.00 1.45
C GLN A 284 9.09 37.16 1.52
N PRO A 285 8.73 38.32 2.16
CA PRO A 285 9.63 39.44 2.31
C PRO A 285 10.95 39.11 3.01
N PHE A 286 10.98 38.13 3.93
CA PHE A 286 12.17 37.72 4.67
C PHE A 286 12.93 36.54 4.00
N PHE A 287 12.32 35.83 3.06
CA PHE A 287 12.95 34.70 2.39
C PHE A 287 12.33 34.46 1.00
N ALA A 288 13.17 34.40 -0.01
CA ALA A 288 12.75 34.06 -1.36
C ALA A 288 13.84 33.26 -2.09
N SER A 289 13.45 32.50 -3.11
CA SER A 289 14.37 31.74 -3.95
C SER A 289 13.95 31.78 -5.41
N ALA A 290 14.93 31.65 -6.31
CA ALA A 290 14.71 31.48 -7.74
C ALA A 290 15.63 30.40 -8.31
N SER A 291 15.23 29.86 -9.46
CA SER A 291 16.04 28.95 -10.26
C SER A 291 15.95 29.30 -11.73
N GLY A 292 17.00 29.07 -12.48
CA GLY A 292 17.08 29.38 -13.92
C GLY A 292 18.13 28.52 -14.64
N ASN A 293 18.22 28.72 -15.94
CA ASN A 293 19.07 27.90 -16.81
C ASN A 293 20.47 28.50 -17.07
N ASN A 294 20.79 29.67 -16.50
CA ASN A 294 22.06 30.34 -16.72
C ASN A 294 22.84 30.50 -15.42
#